data_42059eff554da6d8b9e9deaca6d757a8
#
_entry.id   42059eff554da6d8b9e9deaca6d757a8
#
_cell.length_a   1.000
_cell.length_b   1.000
_cell.length_c   1.000
_cell.angle_alpha   90.00
_cell.angle_beta   90.00
_cell.angle_gamma   90.00
#
_symmetry.space_group_name_H-M   'P 1'
#
loop_
_entity.id
_entity.type
_entity.pdbx_description
1 polymer ?
#
loop_
_entity_poly.entity_id
_entity_poly.type
_entity_poly.pdbx_seq_one_letter_code
_entity_poly.pdbx_strand_id
1 'polypeptide(L)'
;VPPEAILFPGFSDLFLRRLSLLRFRPRPGIPGKGAGEHLVRKGGASVEFSDFRTYTHGDDFRLVDWNSYARLDRLFVKVFRDEEGFVLHLLLDRSRSMDWGQPNKLLFARRLAAALGYVALSAYNWATVQTLPDESTARGSASFFAEHRGRQMIPELFRFLRDLPSGGACELGAVLAEYARKHRQPGLLVILSDALSPRGIEGGINHLLALGHQLVFLHLLAPEEIAPTQAGEFELVDSEWGDQLEVSLDRFSLRTFAIFFERWRRSLQDYCQSRGVLYFLLPTSLSIEEVVLHRLLQRGLLQA
;
A
#
# COMPACT_ATOMS: atom_id res chain seq x y z
N VAL A 1 -0.94 -20.60 -18.94
CA VAL A 1 -0.39 -19.26 -19.22
C VAL A 1 1.09 -19.37 -18.99
N PRO A 2 1.95 -19.01 -19.94
CA PRO A 2 3.40 -19.13 -19.78
C PRO A 2 3.89 -18.23 -18.65
N PRO A 3 4.87 -18.68 -17.84
CA PRO A 3 5.32 -18.00 -16.63
C PRO A 3 5.92 -16.59 -16.85
N GLU A 4 6.38 -16.30 -18.05
CA GLU A 4 7.02 -15.00 -18.36
C GLU A 4 6.06 -13.79 -18.40
N ALA A 5 4.76 -14.01 -18.57
CA ALA A 5 3.76 -12.93 -18.63
C ALA A 5 3.34 -12.36 -17.26
N ILE A 6 3.79 -12.95 -16.16
CA ILE A 6 3.35 -12.62 -14.79
C ILE A 6 4.42 -11.80 -14.03
N LEU A 7 5.64 -11.68 -14.58
CA LEU A 7 6.73 -11.01 -13.88
C LEU A 7 6.60 -9.47 -13.99
N PHE A 8 6.62 -8.81 -12.86
CA PHE A 8 6.85 -7.36 -12.80
C PHE A 8 8.33 -7.06 -13.07
N PRO A 9 8.68 -6.02 -13.84
CA PRO A 9 10.07 -5.70 -14.15
C PRO A 9 10.93 -5.58 -12.88
N GLY A 10 11.96 -6.43 -12.79
CA GLY A 10 12.87 -6.48 -11.63
C GLY A 10 12.45 -7.44 -10.52
N PHE A 11 11.37 -8.25 -10.69
CA PHE A 11 11.03 -9.31 -9.75
C PHE A 11 11.51 -10.66 -10.27
N SER A 12 12.18 -11.43 -9.41
CA SER A 12 12.54 -12.82 -9.67
C SER A 12 11.44 -13.77 -9.20
N ASP A 13 11.39 -14.98 -9.76
CA ASP A 13 10.48 -16.02 -9.29
C ASP A 13 10.69 -16.36 -7.82
N LEU A 14 11.94 -16.34 -7.36
CA LEU A 14 12.28 -16.57 -5.97
C LEU A 14 11.67 -15.50 -5.06
N PHE A 15 11.74 -14.24 -5.48
CA PHE A 15 11.14 -13.13 -4.74
C PHE A 15 9.62 -13.27 -4.68
N LEU A 16 8.95 -13.57 -5.80
CA LEU A 16 7.50 -13.79 -5.82
C LEU A 16 7.06 -14.97 -4.93
N ARG A 17 7.83 -16.06 -4.88
CA ARG A 17 7.59 -17.17 -3.96
C ARG A 17 7.69 -16.70 -2.50
N ARG A 18 8.70 -15.92 -2.14
CA ARG A 18 8.81 -15.34 -0.79
C ARG A 18 7.66 -14.42 -0.47
N LEU A 19 7.25 -13.54 -1.40
CA LEU A 19 6.09 -12.67 -1.22
C LEU A 19 4.80 -13.45 -0.99
N SER A 20 4.62 -14.61 -1.63
CA SER A 20 3.40 -15.42 -1.48
C SER A 20 3.23 -16.04 -0.10
N LEU A 21 4.30 -16.12 0.70
CA LEU A 21 4.28 -16.61 2.09
C LEU A 21 3.93 -15.49 3.08
N LEU A 22 4.09 -14.22 2.66
CA LEU A 22 3.83 -13.09 3.55
C LEU A 22 2.34 -12.80 3.68
N ARG A 23 1.99 -12.25 4.83
CA ARG A 23 0.65 -11.75 5.15
C ARG A 23 0.76 -10.37 5.77
N PHE A 24 -0.21 -9.51 5.50
CA PHE A 24 -0.35 -8.28 6.26
C PHE A 24 -0.86 -8.59 7.68
N ARG A 25 -0.41 -7.77 8.62
CA ARG A 25 -0.87 -7.82 10.01
C ARG A 25 -1.59 -6.51 10.36
N PRO A 26 -2.86 -6.33 9.94
CA PRO A 26 -3.63 -5.16 10.33
C PRO A 26 -3.85 -5.17 11.85
N ARG A 27 -3.98 -3.97 12.45
CA ARG A 27 -4.34 -3.85 13.86
C ARG A 27 -5.79 -4.33 14.06
N PRO A 28 -6.14 -4.83 15.25
CA PRO A 28 -7.54 -5.12 15.58
C PRO A 28 -8.43 -3.90 15.36
N GLY A 29 -9.63 -4.10 14.81
CA GLY A 29 -10.60 -3.04 14.58
C GLY A 29 -10.74 -2.57 13.12
N ILE A 30 -9.92 -3.10 12.18
CA ILE A 30 -10.24 -2.95 10.76
C ILE A 30 -11.35 -3.95 10.43
N PRO A 31 -12.55 -3.48 9.98
CA PRO A 31 -13.62 -4.39 9.63
C PRO A 31 -13.22 -5.25 8.44
N GLY A 32 -13.45 -6.55 8.54
CA GLY A 32 -13.34 -7.46 7.41
C GLY A 32 -14.41 -7.14 6.37
N LYS A 33 -14.06 -7.20 5.10
CA LYS A 33 -15.02 -7.05 4.02
C LYS A 33 -15.53 -8.45 3.64
N GLY A 34 -16.79 -8.73 3.94
CA GLY A 34 -17.41 -10.01 3.64
C GLY A 34 -18.13 -10.66 4.81
N ALA A 35 -18.24 -10.02 5.96
CA ALA A 35 -19.08 -10.44 7.07
C ALA A 35 -20.58 -10.27 6.73
N GLY A 36 -21.05 -11.13 5.87
CA GLY A 36 -22.46 -11.48 5.72
C GLY A 36 -22.52 -12.99 5.84
N GLU A 37 -23.49 -13.54 6.54
CA GLU A 37 -23.75 -14.97 6.61
C GLU A 37 -23.93 -15.55 5.20
N HIS A 38 -22.84 -15.90 4.56
CA HIS A 38 -22.86 -16.65 3.31
C HIS A 38 -22.36 -18.06 3.60
N LEU A 39 -23.31 -18.98 3.72
CA LEU A 39 -23.12 -20.40 3.48
C LEU A 39 -22.24 -20.59 2.24
N VAL A 40 -21.09 -21.19 2.45
CA VAL A 40 -20.02 -21.42 1.48
C VAL A 40 -20.56 -21.80 0.10
N ARG A 41 -20.37 -20.94 -0.89
CA ARG A 41 -20.48 -21.30 -2.29
C ARG A 41 -19.09 -21.39 -2.94
N LYS A 42 -18.67 -22.64 -3.14
CA LYS A 42 -17.65 -23.14 -4.09
C LYS A 42 -16.20 -22.65 -3.99
N GLY A 43 -15.36 -23.59 -3.57
CA GLY A 43 -14.13 -24.00 -4.28
C GLY A 43 -12.93 -23.06 -4.26
N GLY A 44 -11.94 -23.33 -3.37
CA GLY A 44 -10.55 -22.92 -3.58
C GLY A 44 -9.95 -21.88 -2.61
N ALA A 45 -10.66 -21.44 -1.60
CA ALA A 45 -10.07 -20.66 -0.52
C ALA A 45 -9.78 -21.56 0.70
N SER A 46 -8.68 -21.34 1.38
CA SER A 46 -8.37 -21.95 2.67
C SER A 46 -9.39 -21.44 3.69
N VAL A 47 -10.47 -22.17 3.86
CA VAL A 47 -11.51 -21.87 4.83
C VAL A 47 -11.08 -22.57 6.11
N GLU A 48 -10.63 -21.81 7.13
CA GLU A 48 -10.32 -22.40 8.42
C GLU A 48 -11.61 -22.88 9.11
N PHE A 49 -11.58 -24.13 9.55
CA PHE A 49 -12.62 -24.69 10.41
C PHE A 49 -12.67 -23.87 11.70
N SER A 50 -13.83 -23.29 12.01
CA SER A 50 -14.01 -22.46 13.21
C SER A 50 -14.68 -23.20 14.33
N ASP A 51 -15.83 -23.86 14.06
CA ASP A 51 -16.63 -24.49 15.12
C ASP A 51 -17.68 -25.44 14.50
N PHE A 52 -18.39 -26.18 15.39
CA PHE A 52 -19.57 -26.95 15.04
C PHE A 52 -20.82 -26.23 15.52
N ARG A 53 -21.81 -26.09 14.68
CA ARG A 53 -23.15 -25.60 15.03
C ARG A 53 -24.17 -26.73 14.87
N THR A 54 -25.16 -26.79 15.72
CA THR A 54 -26.28 -27.71 15.53
C THR A 54 -27.00 -27.42 14.22
N TYR A 55 -27.26 -28.47 13.44
CA TYR A 55 -28.01 -28.38 12.19
C TYR A 55 -29.39 -27.75 12.42
N THR A 56 -29.76 -26.83 11.57
CA THR A 56 -31.12 -26.28 11.47
C THR A 56 -31.70 -26.57 10.10
N HIS A 57 -33.03 -26.73 10.04
CA HIS A 57 -33.71 -27.05 8.77
C HIS A 57 -33.42 -25.97 7.71
N GLY A 58 -32.85 -26.39 6.58
CA GLY A 58 -32.41 -25.50 5.49
C GLY A 58 -30.88 -25.36 5.36
N ASP A 59 -30.10 -25.91 6.30
CA ASP A 59 -28.65 -25.95 6.18
C ASP A 59 -28.22 -26.93 5.06
N ASP A 60 -27.06 -26.64 4.42
CA ASP A 60 -26.49 -27.48 3.35
C ASP A 60 -25.94 -28.79 3.95
N PHE A 61 -26.49 -29.92 3.51
CA PHE A 61 -26.09 -31.28 3.93
C PHE A 61 -24.62 -31.61 3.68
N ARG A 62 -23.96 -30.90 2.75
CA ARG A 62 -22.55 -31.09 2.42
C ARG A 62 -21.62 -30.64 3.54
N LEU A 63 -22.12 -29.77 4.42
CA LEU A 63 -21.39 -29.23 5.57
C LEU A 63 -21.63 -30.05 6.84
N VAL A 64 -22.49 -31.04 6.81
CA VAL A 64 -22.78 -31.91 7.97
C VAL A 64 -21.57 -32.78 8.28
N ASP A 65 -21.18 -32.81 9.56
CA ASP A 65 -20.14 -33.73 10.05
C ASP A 65 -20.74 -35.08 10.41
N TRP A 66 -20.68 -35.98 9.43
CA TRP A 66 -21.18 -37.35 9.56
C TRP A 66 -20.45 -38.16 10.65
N ASN A 67 -19.19 -37.82 10.98
CA ASN A 67 -18.46 -38.47 12.06
C ASN A 67 -18.99 -38.10 13.44
N SER A 68 -19.36 -36.84 13.61
CA SER A 68 -20.01 -36.37 14.85
C SER A 68 -21.41 -36.97 14.99
N TYR A 69 -22.17 -37.08 13.88
CA TYR A 69 -23.46 -37.72 13.87
C TYR A 69 -23.38 -39.20 14.32
N ALA A 70 -22.42 -39.94 13.77
CA ALA A 70 -22.24 -41.39 14.14
C ALA A 70 -21.88 -41.61 15.62
N ARG A 71 -21.36 -40.60 16.30
CA ARG A 71 -20.91 -40.72 17.73
C ARG A 71 -21.95 -40.16 18.70
N LEU A 72 -22.64 -39.08 18.29
CA LEU A 72 -23.46 -38.27 19.22
C LEU A 72 -24.95 -38.32 18.91
N ASP A 73 -25.34 -38.96 17.79
CA ASP A 73 -26.70 -39.01 17.25
C ASP A 73 -27.35 -37.61 17.12
N ARG A 74 -26.51 -36.61 16.81
CA ARG A 74 -26.91 -35.22 16.60
C ARG A 74 -26.22 -34.68 15.36
N LEU A 75 -26.98 -33.97 14.54
CA LEU A 75 -26.46 -33.35 13.32
C LEU A 75 -25.76 -32.04 13.68
N PHE A 76 -24.48 -31.98 13.34
CA PHE A 76 -23.66 -30.78 13.44
C PHE A 76 -23.25 -30.35 12.05
N VAL A 77 -23.27 -29.02 11.81
CA VAL A 77 -22.77 -28.40 10.59
C VAL A 77 -21.40 -27.78 10.92
N LYS A 78 -20.45 -28.04 10.08
CA LYS A 78 -19.11 -27.37 10.16
C LYS A 78 -19.30 -25.90 9.84
N VAL A 79 -19.03 -25.05 10.81
CA VAL A 79 -18.95 -23.60 10.62
C VAL A 79 -17.52 -23.27 10.24
N PHE A 80 -17.36 -22.73 9.06
CA PHE A 80 -16.10 -22.24 8.61
C PHE A 80 -16.09 -20.73 8.82
N ARG A 81 -15.04 -20.19 9.43
CA ARG A 81 -14.75 -18.76 9.36
C ARG A 81 -14.15 -18.49 8.01
N ASP A 82 -14.85 -17.75 7.18
CA ASP A 82 -14.18 -17.04 6.10
C ASP A 82 -13.22 -16.06 6.80
N GLU A 83 -11.91 -16.17 6.54
CA GLU A 83 -10.99 -15.13 7.01
C GLU A 83 -11.50 -13.83 6.40
N GLU A 84 -12.04 -12.96 7.25
CA GLU A 84 -12.54 -11.65 6.86
C GLU A 84 -11.40 -10.87 6.22
N GLY A 85 -11.30 -10.92 4.90
CA GLY A 85 -10.28 -10.19 4.17
C GLY A 85 -10.49 -8.69 4.34
N PHE A 86 -9.45 -7.96 4.72
CA PHE A 86 -9.48 -6.50 4.76
C PHE A 86 -9.18 -5.90 3.36
N VAL A 87 -9.42 -4.60 3.21
CA VAL A 87 -9.05 -3.85 2.00
C VAL A 87 -7.70 -3.19 2.21
N LEU A 88 -6.74 -3.50 1.33
CA LEU A 88 -5.48 -2.77 1.18
C LEU A 88 -5.70 -1.64 0.18
N HIS A 89 -5.60 -0.39 0.65
CA HIS A 89 -5.58 0.79 -0.20
C HIS A 89 -4.14 1.25 -0.41
N LEU A 90 -3.66 1.19 -1.64
CA LEU A 90 -2.36 1.75 -2.02
C LEU A 90 -2.57 3.13 -2.64
N LEU A 91 -2.14 4.18 -1.94
CA LEU A 91 -2.16 5.55 -2.44
C LEU A 91 -0.77 5.89 -2.97
N LEU A 92 -0.64 5.91 -4.29
CA LEU A 92 0.63 6.08 -4.97
C LEU A 92 0.74 7.48 -5.54
N ASP A 93 1.63 8.27 -4.95
CA ASP A 93 2.01 9.56 -5.48
C ASP A 93 2.81 9.38 -6.78
N ARG A 94 2.33 10.03 -7.84
CA ARG A 94 2.96 10.05 -9.15
C ARG A 94 3.26 11.46 -9.64
N SER A 95 3.25 12.44 -8.72
CA SER A 95 3.61 13.82 -9.03
C SER A 95 4.95 13.92 -9.78
N ARG A 96 5.22 15.05 -10.39
CA ARG A 96 6.48 15.25 -11.12
C ARG A 96 7.70 15.15 -10.22
N SER A 97 7.58 15.54 -8.94
CA SER A 97 8.65 15.38 -7.96
C SER A 97 9.05 13.92 -7.77
N MET A 98 8.09 12.99 -7.90
CA MET A 98 8.35 11.54 -7.82
C MET A 98 9.08 10.98 -9.04
N ASP A 99 9.03 11.64 -10.21
CA ASP A 99 9.75 11.22 -11.41
C ASP A 99 11.18 11.74 -11.44
N TRP A 100 11.86 11.65 -10.30
CA TRP A 100 13.20 12.16 -10.08
C TRP A 100 14.05 11.20 -9.24
N GLY A 101 15.40 11.43 -9.28
CA GLY A 101 16.38 10.71 -8.49
C GLY A 101 16.94 9.45 -9.16
N GLN A 102 18.09 8.98 -8.65
CA GLN A 102 18.74 7.74 -9.11
C GLN A 102 19.10 6.86 -7.90
N PRO A 103 18.36 5.73 -7.72
CA PRO A 103 17.22 5.22 -8.52
C PRO A 103 15.96 6.10 -8.44
N ASN A 104 15.20 6.12 -9.56
CA ASN A 104 14.00 6.94 -9.70
C ASN A 104 12.91 6.59 -8.66
N LYS A 105 12.35 7.60 -7.97
CA LYS A 105 11.37 7.42 -6.90
C LYS A 105 10.06 6.79 -7.39
N LEU A 106 9.56 7.22 -8.55
CA LEU A 106 8.30 6.68 -9.08
C LEU A 106 8.46 5.21 -9.50
N LEU A 107 9.59 4.83 -10.09
CA LEU A 107 9.87 3.43 -10.41
C LEU A 107 9.96 2.58 -9.15
N PHE A 108 10.61 3.11 -8.10
CA PHE A 108 10.70 2.44 -6.81
C PHE A 108 9.31 2.28 -6.17
N ALA A 109 8.47 3.35 -6.19
CA ALA A 109 7.11 3.33 -5.68
C ALA A 109 6.23 2.29 -6.39
N ARG A 110 6.30 2.21 -7.73
CA ARG A 110 5.58 1.22 -8.53
C ARG A 110 5.98 -0.22 -8.15
N ARG A 111 7.28 -0.49 -8.02
CA ARG A 111 7.78 -1.80 -7.60
C ARG A 111 7.30 -2.16 -6.20
N LEU A 112 7.37 -1.21 -5.28
CA LEU A 112 6.92 -1.44 -3.90
C LEU A 112 5.41 -1.66 -3.83
N ALA A 113 4.61 -0.87 -4.56
CA ALA A 113 3.16 -1.06 -4.67
C ALA A 113 2.81 -2.42 -5.30
N ALA A 114 3.55 -2.85 -6.34
CA ALA A 114 3.38 -4.17 -6.96
C ALA A 114 3.65 -5.31 -5.97
N ALA A 115 4.72 -5.22 -5.17
CA ALA A 115 5.03 -6.22 -4.15
C ALA A 115 3.96 -6.29 -3.06
N LEU A 116 3.50 -5.14 -2.54
CA LEU A 116 2.47 -5.07 -1.51
C LEU A 116 1.11 -5.56 -2.03
N GLY A 117 0.71 -5.14 -3.22
CA GLY A 117 -0.51 -5.62 -3.87
C GLY A 117 -0.47 -7.12 -4.16
N TYR A 118 0.70 -7.64 -4.58
CA TYR A 118 0.91 -9.09 -4.74
C TYR A 118 0.70 -9.85 -3.42
N VAL A 119 1.26 -9.36 -2.31
CA VAL A 119 1.06 -9.98 -0.98
C VAL A 119 -0.42 -9.99 -0.61
N ALA A 120 -1.14 -8.88 -0.79
CA ALA A 120 -2.57 -8.80 -0.46
C ALA A 120 -3.41 -9.77 -1.32
N LEU A 121 -3.24 -9.73 -2.64
CA LEU A 121 -4.01 -10.57 -3.56
C LEU A 121 -3.67 -12.06 -3.43
N SER A 122 -2.41 -12.39 -3.11
CA SER A 122 -1.98 -13.79 -2.87
C SER A 122 -2.58 -14.36 -1.59
N ALA A 123 -2.84 -13.52 -0.60
CA ALA A 123 -3.50 -13.85 0.65
C ALA A 123 -5.04 -13.71 0.59
N TYR A 124 -5.61 -13.56 -0.60
CA TYR A 124 -7.05 -13.35 -0.81
C TYR A 124 -7.65 -12.14 -0.09
N ASN A 125 -6.83 -11.14 0.26
CA ASN A 125 -7.33 -9.84 0.67
C ASN A 125 -7.77 -9.02 -0.55
N TRP A 126 -8.55 -7.98 -0.30
CA TRP A 126 -8.89 -6.99 -1.32
C TRP A 126 -7.72 -6.01 -1.49
N ALA A 127 -7.48 -5.58 -2.72
CA ALA A 127 -6.47 -4.55 -3.02
C ALA A 127 -7.02 -3.55 -4.03
N THR A 128 -6.72 -2.28 -3.80
CA THR A 128 -6.98 -1.17 -4.72
C THR A 128 -5.76 -0.26 -4.78
N VAL A 129 -5.52 0.35 -5.94
CA VAL A 129 -4.49 1.38 -6.09
C VAL A 129 -5.15 2.66 -6.58
N GLN A 130 -4.96 3.74 -5.85
CA GLN A 130 -5.34 5.09 -6.27
C GLN A 130 -4.08 5.89 -6.53
N THR A 131 -3.98 6.49 -7.70
CA THR A 131 -2.87 7.40 -8.00
C THR A 131 -3.18 8.82 -7.54
N LEU A 132 -2.17 9.54 -7.14
CA LEU A 132 -2.23 10.92 -6.69
C LEU A 132 -1.26 11.76 -7.56
N PRO A 133 -1.68 12.90 -8.15
CA PRO A 133 -3.04 13.41 -8.22
C PRO A 133 -3.98 12.52 -9.04
N ASP A 134 -5.27 12.63 -8.75
CA ASP A 134 -6.33 11.95 -9.51
C ASP A 134 -6.65 12.79 -10.78
N GLU A 135 -6.04 12.45 -11.88
CA GLU A 135 -6.26 13.10 -13.20
C GLU A 135 -7.27 12.33 -14.06
N SER A 136 -8.26 11.70 -13.46
CA SER A 136 -9.23 10.84 -14.16
C SER A 136 -9.99 11.55 -15.30
N THR A 137 -9.96 12.89 -15.34
CA THR A 137 -10.63 13.70 -16.35
C THR A 137 -9.75 14.07 -17.56
N ALA A 138 -8.44 13.87 -17.49
CA ALA A 138 -7.51 14.24 -18.56
C ALA A 138 -6.86 13.01 -19.20
N ARG A 139 -7.28 12.65 -20.41
CA ARG A 139 -6.62 11.71 -21.33
C ARG A 139 -6.76 10.21 -21.10
N GLY A 140 -7.90 9.68 -20.65
CA GLY A 140 -8.20 8.24 -20.85
C GLY A 140 -7.31 7.21 -20.14
N SER A 141 -6.37 7.63 -19.30
CA SER A 141 -5.59 6.74 -18.45
C SER A 141 -6.34 6.49 -17.15
N ALA A 142 -6.59 5.23 -16.82
CA ALA A 142 -7.18 4.90 -15.54
C ALA A 142 -6.25 5.40 -14.43
N SER A 143 -6.74 6.30 -13.57
CA SER A 143 -6.00 6.82 -12.41
C SER A 143 -6.14 5.93 -11.18
N PHE A 144 -6.85 4.81 -11.30
CA PHE A 144 -7.01 3.85 -10.24
C PHE A 144 -7.12 2.42 -10.78
N PHE A 145 -6.61 1.48 -10.01
CA PHE A 145 -6.90 0.05 -10.13
C PHE A 145 -8.04 -0.24 -9.17
N ALA A 146 -9.17 -0.69 -9.71
CA ALA A 146 -10.38 -0.95 -8.93
C ALA A 146 -10.12 -1.98 -7.81
N GLU A 147 -11.02 -2.04 -6.86
CA GLU A 147 -10.93 -2.98 -5.77
C GLU A 147 -11.14 -4.42 -6.26
N HIS A 148 -10.09 -5.22 -6.21
CA HIS A 148 -10.07 -6.60 -6.66
C HIS A 148 -9.58 -7.55 -5.57
N ARG A 149 -9.95 -8.83 -5.68
CA ARG A 149 -9.56 -9.91 -4.77
C ARG A 149 -9.05 -11.12 -5.55
N GLY A 150 -8.02 -11.78 -5.03
CA GLY A 150 -7.52 -13.06 -5.53
C GLY A 150 -6.39 -12.95 -6.55
N ARG A 151 -5.63 -14.05 -6.66
CA ARG A 151 -4.39 -14.13 -7.45
C ARG A 151 -4.58 -13.86 -8.95
N GLN A 152 -5.76 -14.12 -9.49
CA GLN A 152 -6.08 -13.92 -10.92
C GLN A 152 -5.96 -12.44 -11.33
N MET A 153 -6.01 -11.51 -10.37
CA MET A 153 -5.91 -10.07 -10.63
C MET A 153 -4.48 -9.54 -10.61
N ILE A 154 -3.50 -10.36 -10.23
CA ILE A 154 -2.08 -9.95 -10.17
C ILE A 154 -1.54 -9.47 -11.53
N PRO A 155 -1.80 -10.15 -12.66
CA PRO A 155 -1.32 -9.68 -13.96
C PRO A 155 -1.87 -8.31 -14.35
N GLU A 156 -3.12 -8.03 -14.00
CA GLU A 156 -3.76 -6.74 -14.27
C GLU A 156 -3.18 -5.63 -13.38
N LEU A 157 -2.99 -5.89 -12.08
CA LEU A 157 -2.29 -4.99 -11.17
C LEU A 157 -0.89 -4.64 -11.68
N PHE A 158 -0.13 -5.66 -12.13
CA PHE A 158 1.23 -5.46 -12.63
C PHE A 158 1.24 -4.64 -13.92
N ARG A 159 0.30 -4.88 -14.83
CA ARG A 159 0.15 -4.07 -16.03
C ARG A 159 -0.18 -2.62 -15.67
N PHE A 160 -1.17 -2.40 -14.83
CA PHE A 160 -1.56 -1.07 -14.37
C PHE A 160 -0.36 -0.29 -13.81
N LEU A 161 0.37 -0.87 -12.86
CA LEU A 161 1.51 -0.21 -12.23
C LEU A 161 2.69 0.00 -13.17
N ARG A 162 2.94 -0.94 -14.11
CA ARG A 162 4.01 -0.81 -15.11
C ARG A 162 3.76 0.35 -16.05
N ASP A 163 2.53 0.48 -16.52
CA ASP A 163 2.16 1.43 -17.57
C ASP A 163 1.75 2.82 -17.01
N LEU A 164 1.83 3.01 -15.68
CA LEU A 164 1.47 4.23 -15.00
C LEU A 164 2.46 5.37 -15.34
N PRO A 165 2.03 6.48 -15.97
CA PRO A 165 2.92 7.63 -16.24
C PRO A 165 3.14 8.48 -14.99
N SER A 166 4.18 9.34 -15.00
CA SER A 166 4.27 10.45 -14.07
C SER A 166 3.10 11.43 -14.30
N GLY A 167 2.69 12.10 -13.22
CA GLY A 167 1.54 13.02 -13.21
C GLY A 167 1.97 14.49 -13.16
N GLY A 168 1.00 15.34 -12.82
CA GLY A 168 1.18 16.77 -12.61
C GLY A 168 1.61 17.14 -11.21
N ALA A 169 1.30 18.38 -10.79
CA ALA A 169 1.49 18.85 -9.43
C ALA A 169 0.53 18.14 -8.44
N CYS A 170 0.97 17.88 -7.22
CA CYS A 170 0.19 17.22 -6.19
C CYS A 170 0.22 17.96 -4.85
N GLU A 171 -0.90 18.52 -4.46
CA GLU A 171 -1.14 18.96 -3.09
C GLU A 171 -1.58 17.76 -2.22
N LEU A 172 -0.62 16.97 -1.76
CA LEU A 172 -0.86 15.68 -1.15
C LEU A 172 -1.90 15.74 -0.01
N GLY A 173 -1.82 16.73 0.88
CA GLY A 173 -2.77 16.88 1.97
C GLY A 173 -4.22 17.06 1.51
N ALA A 174 -4.45 17.86 0.46
CA ALA A 174 -5.77 18.08 -0.11
C ALA A 174 -6.32 16.83 -0.79
N VAL A 175 -5.47 16.12 -1.54
CA VAL A 175 -5.86 14.90 -2.26
C VAL A 175 -6.18 13.76 -1.28
N LEU A 176 -5.42 13.62 -0.18
CA LEU A 176 -5.72 12.66 0.88
C LEU A 176 -7.06 12.98 1.57
N ALA A 177 -7.35 14.26 1.82
CA ALA A 177 -8.63 14.67 2.40
C ALA A 177 -9.80 14.41 1.43
N GLU A 178 -9.61 14.58 0.14
CA GLU A 178 -10.59 14.22 -0.88
C GLU A 178 -10.82 12.71 -0.95
N TYR A 179 -9.74 11.93 -0.91
CA TYR A 179 -9.80 10.47 -0.87
C TYR A 179 -10.62 10.01 0.34
N ALA A 180 -10.39 10.58 1.52
CA ALA A 180 -11.15 10.29 2.74
C ALA A 180 -12.65 10.53 2.58
N ARG A 181 -13.06 11.58 1.85
CA ARG A 181 -14.48 11.85 1.59
C ARG A 181 -15.15 10.80 0.71
N LYS A 182 -14.39 10.25 -0.27
CA LYS A 182 -14.88 9.24 -1.23
C LYS A 182 -14.89 7.82 -0.61
N HIS A 183 -13.92 7.51 0.25
CA HIS A 183 -13.69 6.17 0.80
C HIS A 183 -13.85 6.16 2.31
N ARG A 184 -15.09 5.95 2.76
CA ARG A 184 -15.46 6.02 4.20
C ARG A 184 -15.29 4.71 4.95
N GLN A 185 -15.13 3.59 4.25
CA GLN A 185 -14.95 2.29 4.89
C GLN A 185 -13.51 2.13 5.39
N PRO A 186 -13.30 1.88 6.69
CA PRO A 186 -11.97 1.68 7.24
C PRO A 186 -11.23 0.53 6.54
N GLY A 187 -9.93 0.70 6.35
CA GLY A 187 -9.04 -0.29 5.75
C GLY A 187 -7.59 -0.02 6.10
N LEU A 188 -6.69 -0.87 5.62
CA LEU A 188 -5.26 -0.64 5.71
C LEU A 188 -4.83 0.24 4.53
N LEU A 189 -4.36 1.44 4.83
CA LEU A 189 -4.03 2.47 3.85
C LEU A 189 -2.52 2.69 3.84
N VAL A 190 -1.88 2.47 2.70
CA VAL A 190 -0.44 2.65 2.51
C VAL A 190 -0.21 3.80 1.54
N ILE A 191 0.39 4.88 2.03
CA ILE A 191 0.74 6.07 1.26
C ILE A 191 2.21 5.94 0.82
N LEU A 192 2.48 6.07 -0.48
CA LEU A 192 3.81 6.06 -1.08
C LEU A 192 4.05 7.43 -1.70
N SER A 193 4.88 8.27 -1.05
CA SER A 193 5.15 9.65 -1.49
C SER A 193 6.46 10.16 -0.90
N ASP A 194 7.02 11.21 -1.50
CA ASP A 194 8.16 11.98 -0.95
C ASP A 194 7.72 13.06 0.05
N ALA A 195 6.41 13.26 0.23
CA ALA A 195 5.82 14.27 1.11
C ALA A 195 6.22 15.73 0.80
N LEU A 196 6.77 16.00 -0.37
CA LEU A 196 7.15 17.35 -0.79
C LEU A 196 5.91 18.15 -1.21
N SER A 197 5.03 18.43 -0.25
CA SER A 197 3.81 19.21 -0.47
C SER A 197 3.90 20.55 0.27
N PRO A 198 3.73 21.69 -0.43
CA PRO A 198 3.90 23.02 0.17
C PRO A 198 3.01 23.30 1.39
N ARG A 199 1.80 22.71 1.40
CA ARG A 199 0.81 22.91 2.48
C ARG A 199 0.82 21.81 3.54
N GLY A 200 1.81 20.88 3.47
CA GLY A 200 1.90 19.73 4.37
C GLY A 200 0.85 18.65 4.07
N ILE A 201 0.89 17.60 4.87
CA ILE A 201 0.04 16.40 4.68
C ILE A 201 -0.88 16.13 5.88
N GLU A 202 -0.72 16.92 6.95
CA GLU A 202 -1.32 16.68 8.27
C GLU A 202 -2.84 16.66 8.22
N GLY A 203 -3.44 17.60 7.47
CA GLY A 203 -4.89 17.67 7.31
C GLY A 203 -5.48 16.42 6.68
N GLY A 204 -4.84 15.92 5.62
CA GLY A 204 -5.25 14.70 4.93
C GLY A 204 -5.13 13.45 5.81
N ILE A 205 -4.00 13.31 6.52
CA ILE A 205 -3.78 12.21 7.47
C ILE A 205 -4.85 12.22 8.57
N ASN A 206 -5.14 13.38 9.16
CA ASN A 206 -6.16 13.49 10.20
C ASN A 206 -7.56 13.07 9.73
N HIS A 207 -7.95 13.44 8.51
CA HIS A 207 -9.24 13.02 7.94
C HIS A 207 -9.31 11.49 7.77
N LEU A 208 -8.25 10.86 7.28
CA LEU A 208 -8.20 9.40 7.12
C LEU A 208 -8.24 8.68 8.46
N LEU A 209 -7.50 9.16 9.47
CA LEU A 209 -7.52 8.59 10.82
C LEU A 209 -8.90 8.72 11.49
N ALA A 210 -9.58 9.86 11.30
CA ALA A 210 -10.92 10.10 11.84
C ALA A 210 -11.97 9.11 11.29
N LEU A 211 -11.75 8.55 10.09
CA LEU A 211 -12.59 7.51 9.50
C LEU A 211 -12.22 6.10 9.97
N GLY A 212 -11.20 5.96 10.84
CA GLY A 212 -10.77 4.66 11.36
C GLY A 212 -9.82 3.88 10.45
N HIS A 213 -9.26 4.50 9.41
CA HIS A 213 -8.22 3.85 8.60
C HIS A 213 -6.96 3.61 9.42
N GLN A 214 -6.33 2.45 9.23
CA GLN A 214 -4.96 2.22 9.68
C GLN A 214 -4.00 2.76 8.63
N LEU A 215 -3.13 3.69 9.01
CA LEU A 215 -2.23 4.35 8.07
C LEU A 215 -0.80 3.82 8.19
N VAL A 216 -0.20 3.63 7.02
CA VAL A 216 1.23 3.39 6.83
C VAL A 216 1.74 4.46 5.87
N PHE A 217 2.79 5.17 6.26
CA PHE A 217 3.42 6.17 5.40
C PHE A 217 4.82 5.68 4.99
N LEU A 218 4.97 5.36 3.71
CA LEU A 218 6.22 4.98 3.08
C LEU A 218 6.82 6.24 2.43
N HIS A 219 7.70 6.90 3.16
CA HIS A 219 8.37 8.14 2.75
C HIS A 219 9.55 7.80 1.85
N LEU A 220 9.41 8.10 0.56
CA LEU A 220 10.35 7.72 -0.49
C LEU A 220 11.23 8.91 -0.84
N LEU A 221 12.53 8.78 -0.67
CA LEU A 221 13.49 9.82 -0.97
C LEU A 221 14.64 9.28 -1.81
N ALA A 222 15.08 10.07 -2.77
CA ALA A 222 16.31 9.78 -3.49
C ALA A 222 17.54 10.09 -2.63
N PRO A 223 18.66 9.37 -2.81
CA PRO A 223 19.89 9.67 -2.07
C PRO A 223 20.34 11.12 -2.20
N GLU A 224 20.14 11.73 -3.36
CA GLU A 224 20.53 13.11 -3.67
C GLU A 224 19.67 14.13 -2.91
N GLU A 225 18.42 13.78 -2.55
CA GLU A 225 17.55 14.63 -1.71
C GLU A 225 17.97 14.56 -0.24
N ILE A 226 18.42 13.38 0.20
CA ILE A 226 18.86 13.19 1.59
C ILE A 226 20.21 13.87 1.83
N ALA A 227 21.13 13.73 0.88
CA ALA A 227 22.49 14.24 0.97
C ALA A 227 22.97 14.80 -0.37
N PRO A 228 22.59 16.01 -0.74
CA PRO A 228 23.09 16.65 -1.95
C PRO A 228 24.61 16.89 -1.81
N THR A 229 25.36 16.49 -2.84
CA THR A 229 26.82 16.56 -2.84
C THR A 229 27.38 17.61 -3.81
N GLN A 230 26.53 18.13 -4.70
CA GLN A 230 26.95 19.08 -5.72
C GLN A 230 27.10 20.47 -5.13
N ALA A 231 28.27 21.08 -5.36
CA ALA A 231 28.55 22.48 -5.01
C ALA A 231 28.72 23.28 -6.31
N GLY A 232 28.29 24.56 -6.30
CA GLY A 232 28.36 25.43 -7.46
C GLY A 232 27.17 26.39 -7.51
N GLU A 233 27.05 27.08 -8.65
CA GLU A 233 25.89 27.91 -8.94
C GLU A 233 24.87 27.09 -9.73
N PHE A 234 23.64 27.08 -9.27
CA PHE A 234 22.55 26.31 -9.86
C PHE A 234 21.31 27.18 -10.01
N GLU A 235 20.57 26.93 -11.07
CA GLU A 235 19.19 27.33 -11.18
C GLU A 235 18.32 26.13 -10.79
N LEU A 236 17.66 26.22 -9.63
CA LEU A 236 16.69 25.23 -9.19
C LEU A 236 15.35 25.54 -9.82
N VAL A 237 14.77 24.55 -10.48
CA VAL A 237 13.44 24.66 -11.10
C VAL A 237 12.50 23.73 -10.34
N ASP A 238 11.42 24.28 -9.78
CA ASP A 238 10.36 23.48 -9.21
C ASP A 238 9.71 22.62 -10.31
N SER A 239 9.77 21.31 -10.13
CA SER A 239 9.28 20.37 -11.15
C SER A 239 7.76 20.37 -11.31
N GLU A 240 7.01 20.84 -10.33
CA GLU A 240 5.55 20.84 -10.30
C GLU A 240 4.95 22.19 -10.72
N TRP A 241 5.49 23.28 -10.19
CA TRP A 241 4.94 24.63 -10.37
C TRP A 241 5.75 25.48 -11.34
N GLY A 242 7.01 25.06 -11.62
CA GLY A 242 7.87 25.75 -12.59
C GLY A 242 8.55 27.00 -12.04
N ASP A 243 8.46 27.25 -10.74
CA ASP A 243 9.17 28.34 -10.09
C ASP A 243 10.69 28.13 -10.19
N GLN A 244 11.42 29.22 -10.43
CA GLN A 244 12.87 29.19 -10.62
C GLN A 244 13.56 29.94 -9.50
N LEU A 245 14.66 29.39 -8.98
CA LEU A 245 15.48 29.97 -7.93
C LEU A 245 16.96 29.77 -8.24
N GLU A 246 17.67 30.88 -8.45
CA GLU A 246 19.13 30.84 -8.53
C GLU A 246 19.74 30.67 -7.14
N VAL A 247 20.56 29.66 -6.98
CA VAL A 247 21.22 29.34 -5.70
C VAL A 247 22.70 29.09 -5.89
N SER A 248 23.50 29.61 -4.96
CA SER A 248 24.89 29.25 -4.84
C SER A 248 25.04 28.24 -3.72
N LEU A 249 25.37 27.00 -4.06
CA LEU A 249 25.56 25.90 -3.11
C LEU A 249 27.03 25.78 -2.75
N ASP A 250 27.38 26.25 -1.56
CA ASP A 250 28.67 26.02 -0.95
C ASP A 250 28.58 24.99 0.20
N ARG A 251 29.68 24.69 0.84
CA ARG A 251 29.72 23.74 1.96
C ARG A 251 28.85 24.19 3.16
N PHE A 252 28.69 25.49 3.35
CA PHE A 252 27.87 26.02 4.42
C PHE A 252 26.38 25.85 4.11
N SER A 253 25.96 26.20 2.89
CA SER A 253 24.58 26.02 2.38
C SER A 253 24.16 24.55 2.44
N LEU A 254 25.03 23.62 2.02
CA LEU A 254 24.76 22.18 2.08
C LEU A 254 24.61 21.68 3.53
N ARG A 255 25.41 22.15 4.47
CA ARG A 255 25.25 21.81 5.89
C ARG A 255 23.94 22.36 6.47
N THR A 256 23.63 23.59 6.13
CA THR A 256 22.39 24.26 6.55
C THR A 256 21.17 23.51 6.02
N PHE A 257 21.19 23.15 4.73
CA PHE A 257 20.15 22.31 4.13
C PHE A 257 20.00 20.99 4.90
N ALA A 258 21.08 20.26 5.17
CA ALA A 258 21.01 18.98 5.88
C ALA A 258 20.35 19.11 7.27
N ILE A 259 20.61 20.21 8.00
CA ILE A 259 19.99 20.48 9.30
C ILE A 259 18.48 20.72 9.14
N PHE A 260 18.07 21.57 8.20
CA PHE A 260 16.67 21.87 7.97
C PHE A 260 15.90 20.65 7.44
N PHE A 261 16.48 19.93 6.50
CA PHE A 261 15.92 18.70 5.94
C PHE A 261 15.70 17.65 7.05
N GLU A 262 16.71 17.41 7.88
CA GLU A 262 16.59 16.44 8.97
C GLU A 262 15.56 16.88 10.03
N ARG A 263 15.44 18.19 10.32
CA ARG A 263 14.41 18.72 11.20
C ARG A 263 13.00 18.51 10.63
N TRP A 264 12.81 18.83 9.35
CA TRP A 264 11.55 18.60 8.66
C TRP A 264 11.17 17.12 8.64
N ARG A 265 12.10 16.27 8.27
CA ARG A 265 11.90 14.82 8.24
C ARG A 265 11.52 14.25 9.60
N ARG A 266 12.21 14.68 10.67
CA ARG A 266 11.88 14.29 12.04
C ARG A 266 10.51 14.78 12.45
N SER A 267 10.17 16.02 12.19
CA SER A 267 8.84 16.57 12.47
C SER A 267 7.73 15.73 11.83
N LEU A 268 7.90 15.35 10.57
CA LEU A 268 6.97 14.46 9.87
C LEU A 268 6.88 13.07 10.52
N GLN A 269 8.03 12.49 10.88
CA GLN A 269 8.08 11.20 11.57
C GLN A 269 7.38 11.25 12.92
N ASP A 270 7.69 12.26 13.74
CA ASP A 270 7.11 12.45 15.09
C ASP A 270 5.60 12.68 14.99
N TYR A 271 5.17 13.49 14.02
CA TYR A 271 3.77 13.68 13.71
C TYR A 271 3.05 12.36 13.40
N CYS A 272 3.60 11.54 12.51
CA CYS A 272 3.06 10.24 12.16
C CYS A 272 3.00 9.31 13.39
N GLN A 273 4.10 9.20 14.13
CA GLN A 273 4.20 8.30 15.28
C GLN A 273 3.25 8.67 16.41
N SER A 274 3.12 9.98 16.72
CA SER A 274 2.21 10.48 17.76
C SER A 274 0.73 10.14 17.50
N ARG A 275 0.38 9.88 16.24
CA ARG A 275 -0.98 9.48 15.79
C ARG A 275 -1.13 8.00 15.48
N GLY A 276 -0.09 7.22 15.77
CA GLY A 276 -0.11 5.78 15.50
C GLY A 276 -0.01 5.41 14.03
N VAL A 277 0.42 6.32 13.16
CA VAL A 277 0.76 6.04 11.76
C VAL A 277 2.12 5.34 11.72
N LEU A 278 2.21 4.20 11.03
CA LEU A 278 3.48 3.52 10.81
C LEU A 278 4.28 4.28 9.76
N TYR A 279 5.37 4.90 10.17
CA TYR A 279 6.24 5.67 9.29
C TYR A 279 7.51 4.92 8.96
N PHE A 280 7.87 4.87 7.66
CA PHE A 280 9.10 4.29 7.15
C PHE A 280 9.79 5.28 6.23
N LEU A 281 11.02 5.65 6.55
CA LEU A 281 11.90 6.33 5.60
C LEU A 281 12.58 5.27 4.72
N LEU A 282 12.38 5.39 3.41
CA LEU A 282 12.85 4.46 2.41
C LEU A 282 13.66 5.18 1.32
N PRO A 283 14.99 5.27 1.48
CA PRO A 283 15.85 5.71 0.39
C PRO A 283 15.70 4.78 -0.82
N THR A 284 15.61 5.36 -2.02
CA THR A 284 15.42 4.57 -3.26
C THR A 284 16.64 3.69 -3.63
N SER A 285 17.78 3.90 -2.95
CA SER A 285 18.96 3.03 -3.06
C SER A 285 18.77 1.64 -2.45
N LEU A 286 17.73 1.43 -1.64
CA LEU A 286 17.39 0.12 -1.09
C LEU A 286 16.83 -0.79 -2.17
N SER A 287 17.06 -2.10 -2.04
CA SER A 287 16.33 -3.07 -2.86
C SER A 287 14.90 -3.26 -2.35
N ILE A 288 13.95 -3.59 -3.25
CA ILE A 288 12.58 -3.89 -2.86
C ILE A 288 12.53 -5.11 -1.94
N GLU A 289 13.38 -6.11 -2.18
CA GLU A 289 13.55 -7.28 -1.32
C GLU A 289 13.91 -6.88 0.12
N GLU A 290 14.89 -6.00 0.30
CA GLU A 290 15.30 -5.52 1.62
C GLU A 290 14.15 -4.80 2.32
N VAL A 291 13.46 -3.92 1.61
CA VAL A 291 12.32 -3.20 2.18
C VAL A 291 11.24 -4.17 2.64
N VAL A 292 10.77 -5.05 1.77
CA VAL A 292 9.61 -5.91 2.06
C VAL A 292 9.98 -7.04 3.02
N LEU A 293 11.10 -7.73 2.77
CA LEU A 293 11.48 -8.93 3.53
C LEU A 293 12.19 -8.65 4.86
N HIS A 294 12.64 -7.40 5.08
CA HIS A 294 13.29 -7.04 6.34
C HIS A 294 12.58 -5.88 7.05
N ARG A 295 12.53 -4.68 6.44
CA ARG A 295 12.05 -3.49 7.14
C ARG A 295 10.58 -3.55 7.51
N LEU A 296 9.71 -3.98 6.56
CA LEU A 296 8.27 -4.08 6.82
C LEU A 296 7.91 -5.25 7.75
N LEU A 297 8.66 -6.36 7.67
CA LEU A 297 8.54 -7.48 8.61
C LEU A 297 8.95 -7.08 10.04
N GLN A 298 10.14 -6.47 10.21
CA GLN A 298 10.65 -6.08 11.53
C GLN A 298 9.74 -5.10 12.26
N ARG A 299 9.06 -4.24 11.54
CA ARG A 299 8.11 -3.27 12.11
C ARG A 299 6.68 -3.82 12.24
N GLY A 300 6.45 -5.08 11.89
CA GLY A 300 5.20 -5.78 12.09
C GLY A 300 4.06 -5.36 11.14
N LEU A 301 4.36 -4.74 10.00
CA LEU A 301 3.37 -4.51 8.95
C LEU A 301 3.05 -5.81 8.20
N LEU A 302 4.07 -6.63 7.99
CA LEU A 302 4.00 -7.95 7.40
C LEU A 302 4.40 -9.01 8.42
N GLN A 303 3.97 -10.25 8.17
CA GLN A 303 4.40 -11.47 8.88
C GLN A 303 4.58 -12.60 7.86
N ALA A 304 5.45 -13.57 8.19
CA ALA A 304 5.67 -14.77 7.38
C ALA A 304 4.71 -15.87 7.75
#